data_69f0656c07ffd8a1b817b9cb6b7adbe7
#
_entry.id   69f0656c07ffd8a1b817b9cb6b7adbe7
#
_cell.length_a   1.000
_cell.length_b   1.000
_cell.length_c   1.000
_cell.angle_alpha   90.00
_cell.angle_beta   90.00
_cell.angle_gamma   90.00
#
_symmetry.space_group_name_H-M   'P 1'
#
loop_
_entity.id
_entity.type
_entity.pdbx_description
1 polymer ?
#
loop_
_entity_poly.entity_id
_entity_poly.type
_entity_poly.pdbx_seq_one_letter_code
_entity_poly.pdbx_strand_id
1 'polypeptide(L)'
;MVATPGRLMDHMRHKSIDVSAVTSIVLDEADEMLNMGFYKDVRKIIDAMKARKSLCMFSATISREVMDIGWLYQRDAEEIIVQPVQASQPKITQYTLCTTGRSKLADVAQIIISGGYRRVMVFCNTKFTTATLTNQLARLNFVTDCLHGDLSQGERNKIMAAFREGKIAVLVATDVAARGIDVEDVDAVINYEVPSSNEYYTHRIGRTGRAKKEGVSYLLYDASEKKRVDELLRLTRSKATPVHWDASHTSLIEEEVDTGDKFQIRSYF
;
A
#
# COMPACT_ATOMS: atom_id res chain seq x y z
N MET A 1 7.83 -0.22 -25.35
CA MET A 1 7.05 -1.39 -24.85
C MET A 1 7.03 -1.33 -23.33
N VAL A 2 5.92 -1.67 -22.71
CA VAL A 2 5.79 -1.83 -21.26
C VAL A 2 5.30 -3.26 -20.97
N ALA A 3 5.92 -3.95 -20.03
CA ALA A 3 5.57 -5.33 -19.70
C ALA A 3 5.96 -5.67 -18.25
N THR A 4 5.29 -6.64 -17.66
CA THR A 4 5.78 -7.30 -16.44
C THR A 4 6.85 -8.34 -16.78
N PRO A 5 7.80 -8.64 -15.86
CA PRO A 5 8.89 -9.58 -16.14
C PRO A 5 8.40 -10.94 -16.65
N GLY A 6 7.41 -11.53 -15.97
CA GLY A 6 6.87 -12.85 -16.34
C GLY A 6 6.25 -12.85 -17.75
N ARG A 7 5.50 -11.79 -18.11
CA ARG A 7 4.89 -11.71 -19.44
C ARG A 7 5.92 -11.49 -20.54
N LEU A 8 6.93 -10.66 -20.27
CA LEU A 8 8.02 -10.45 -21.21
C LEU A 8 8.82 -11.74 -21.45
N MET A 9 9.16 -12.47 -20.37
CA MET A 9 9.82 -13.78 -20.46
C MET A 9 9.01 -14.79 -21.27
N ASP A 10 7.69 -14.78 -21.13
CA ASP A 10 6.79 -15.64 -21.92
C ASP A 10 6.89 -15.34 -23.42
N HIS A 11 6.79 -14.07 -23.79
CA HIS A 11 6.92 -13.63 -25.19
C HIS A 11 8.32 -13.92 -25.77
N MET A 12 9.39 -13.76 -24.97
CA MET A 12 10.74 -14.09 -25.39
C MET A 12 10.90 -15.60 -25.63
N ARG A 13 10.33 -16.46 -24.77
CA ARG A 13 10.32 -17.93 -24.95
C ARG A 13 9.60 -18.36 -26.22
N HIS A 14 8.45 -17.77 -26.50
CA HIS A 14 7.67 -18.04 -27.72
C HIS A 14 8.23 -17.36 -28.96
N LYS A 15 9.34 -16.60 -28.85
CA LYS A 15 9.95 -15.81 -29.93
C LYS A 15 8.96 -14.86 -30.61
N SER A 16 7.91 -14.45 -29.91
CA SER A 16 6.93 -13.48 -30.40
C SER A 16 7.43 -12.03 -30.26
N ILE A 17 8.57 -11.83 -29.59
CA ILE A 17 9.26 -10.56 -29.49
C ILE A 17 10.78 -10.78 -29.53
N ASP A 18 11.48 -9.90 -30.22
CA ASP A 18 12.95 -9.83 -30.19
C ASP A 18 13.38 -8.58 -29.41
N VAL A 19 14.12 -8.81 -28.33
CA VAL A 19 14.64 -7.76 -27.46
C VAL A 19 16.11 -7.43 -27.72
N SER A 20 16.76 -8.10 -28.66
CA SER A 20 18.21 -7.97 -28.93
C SER A 20 18.62 -6.56 -29.33
N ALA A 21 17.74 -5.83 -30.02
CA ALA A 21 17.95 -4.45 -30.47
C ALA A 21 17.54 -3.37 -29.45
N VAL A 22 17.05 -3.75 -28.26
CA VAL A 22 16.64 -2.78 -27.23
C VAL A 22 17.87 -2.06 -26.69
N THR A 23 17.84 -0.73 -26.74
CA THR A 23 18.95 0.12 -26.31
C THR A 23 18.77 0.73 -24.92
N SER A 24 17.53 0.87 -24.47
CA SER A 24 17.21 1.48 -23.18
C SER A 24 16.23 0.64 -22.39
N ILE A 25 16.50 0.45 -21.10
CA ILE A 25 15.66 -0.28 -20.17
C ILE A 25 15.31 0.66 -19.02
N VAL A 26 14.05 0.62 -18.60
CA VAL A 26 13.57 1.25 -17.38
C VAL A 26 12.96 0.16 -16.50
N LEU A 27 13.45 0.04 -15.28
CA LEU A 27 12.85 -0.76 -14.21
C LEU A 27 12.10 0.21 -13.29
N ASP A 28 10.80 0.11 -13.28
CA ASP A 28 9.94 0.91 -12.40
C ASP A 28 9.47 0.07 -11.22
N GLU A 29 9.35 0.69 -10.03
CA GLU A 29 9.10 -0.02 -8.76
C GLU A 29 10.05 -1.22 -8.59
N ALA A 30 11.37 -0.97 -8.80
CA ALA A 30 12.37 -2.04 -8.89
C ALA A 30 12.46 -2.87 -7.60
N ASP A 31 12.41 -2.25 -6.42
CA ASP A 31 12.38 -2.92 -5.12
C ASP A 31 11.21 -3.90 -5.01
N GLU A 32 10.01 -3.47 -5.41
CA GLU A 32 8.82 -4.30 -5.36
C GLU A 32 8.94 -5.52 -6.28
N MET A 33 9.35 -5.27 -7.51
CA MET A 33 9.51 -6.33 -8.51
C MET A 33 10.54 -7.37 -8.05
N LEU A 34 11.65 -6.94 -7.47
CA LEU A 34 12.71 -7.82 -6.98
C LEU A 34 12.29 -8.58 -5.71
N ASN A 35 11.58 -7.92 -4.77
CA ASN A 35 11.00 -8.53 -3.58
C ASN A 35 9.94 -9.59 -3.90
N MET A 36 9.21 -9.43 -5.02
CA MET A 36 8.27 -10.45 -5.52
C MET A 36 8.98 -11.70 -6.11
N GLY A 37 10.31 -11.75 -6.09
CA GLY A 37 11.10 -12.88 -6.57
C GLY A 37 11.46 -12.84 -8.06
N PHE A 38 11.19 -11.75 -8.76
CA PHE A 38 11.52 -11.59 -10.18
C PHE A 38 13.02 -11.29 -10.44
N TYR A 39 13.87 -11.32 -9.42
CA TYR A 39 15.30 -11.05 -9.56
C TYR A 39 15.97 -11.83 -10.70
N LYS A 40 15.74 -13.15 -10.75
CA LYS A 40 16.31 -14.02 -11.80
C LYS A 40 15.75 -13.72 -13.19
N ASP A 41 14.46 -13.37 -13.28
CA ASP A 41 13.82 -13.08 -14.57
C ASP A 41 14.26 -11.73 -15.11
N VAL A 42 14.36 -10.71 -14.26
CA VAL A 42 14.90 -9.39 -14.60
C VAL A 42 16.32 -9.53 -15.15
N ARG A 43 17.19 -10.28 -14.48
CA ARG A 43 18.56 -10.53 -14.99
C ARG A 43 18.56 -11.16 -16.37
N LYS A 44 17.77 -12.21 -16.58
CA LYS A 44 17.67 -12.88 -17.90
C LYS A 44 17.18 -11.93 -18.99
N ILE A 45 16.23 -11.06 -18.67
CA ILE A 45 15.72 -10.05 -19.59
C ILE A 45 16.84 -9.06 -19.95
N ILE A 46 17.55 -8.53 -18.96
CA ILE A 46 18.65 -7.59 -19.18
C ILE A 46 19.76 -8.24 -19.99
N ASP A 47 20.13 -9.51 -19.69
CA ASP A 47 21.15 -10.26 -20.39
C ASP A 47 20.81 -10.54 -21.86
N ALA A 48 19.52 -10.65 -22.20
CA ALA A 48 19.05 -10.84 -23.56
C ALA A 48 19.11 -9.55 -24.42
N MET A 49 19.13 -8.39 -23.80
CA MET A 49 19.17 -7.08 -24.47
C MET A 49 20.60 -6.66 -24.84
N LYS A 50 21.17 -7.29 -25.86
CA LYS A 50 22.59 -7.16 -26.25
C LYS A 50 22.99 -5.77 -26.70
N ALA A 51 22.07 -5.02 -27.32
CA ALA A 51 22.30 -3.65 -27.78
C ALA A 51 22.12 -2.57 -26.70
N ARG A 52 21.87 -2.98 -25.43
CA ARG A 52 21.60 -2.05 -24.33
C ARG A 52 22.72 -1.03 -24.14
N LYS A 53 22.32 0.24 -24.10
CA LYS A 53 23.19 1.41 -23.82
C LYS A 53 22.88 2.05 -22.48
N SER A 54 21.62 1.98 -22.01
CA SER A 54 21.20 2.59 -20.76
C SER A 54 20.28 1.66 -19.95
N LEU A 55 20.40 1.75 -18.64
CA LEU A 55 19.51 1.11 -17.67
C LEU A 55 19.18 2.16 -16.60
N CYS A 56 17.90 2.53 -16.52
CA CYS A 56 17.38 3.39 -15.45
C CYS A 56 16.57 2.53 -14.47
N MET A 57 16.73 2.80 -13.19
CA MET A 57 15.95 2.16 -12.13
C MET A 57 15.25 3.22 -11.30
N PHE A 58 13.94 3.06 -11.11
CA PHE A 58 13.13 3.84 -10.19
C PHE A 58 12.70 2.93 -9.05
N SER A 59 12.94 3.36 -7.82
CA SER A 59 12.71 2.55 -6.63
C SER A 59 12.39 3.46 -5.45
N ALA A 60 11.45 3.04 -4.60
CA ALA A 60 11.17 3.75 -3.35
C ALA A 60 12.21 3.43 -2.27
N THR A 61 12.80 2.22 -2.32
CA THR A 61 13.83 1.76 -1.39
C THR A 61 15.02 1.20 -2.14
N ILE A 62 16.22 1.33 -1.55
CA ILE A 62 17.44 0.72 -2.08
C ILE A 62 17.67 -0.60 -1.34
N SER A 63 16.98 -1.66 -1.79
CA SER A 63 17.20 -3.01 -1.27
C SER A 63 18.53 -3.58 -1.78
N ARG A 64 18.97 -4.67 -1.16
CA ARG A 64 20.19 -5.36 -1.60
C ARG A 64 20.09 -5.82 -3.05
N GLU A 65 18.93 -6.34 -3.44
CA GLU A 65 18.67 -6.80 -4.81
C GLU A 65 18.71 -5.66 -5.83
N VAL A 66 18.22 -4.48 -5.47
CA VAL A 66 18.32 -3.27 -6.30
C VAL A 66 19.78 -2.87 -6.49
N MET A 67 20.56 -2.87 -5.41
CA MET A 67 22.00 -2.59 -5.47
C MET A 67 22.75 -3.61 -6.34
N ASP A 68 22.44 -4.92 -6.19
CA ASP A 68 23.07 -5.99 -6.96
C ASP A 68 22.81 -5.82 -8.47
N ILE A 69 21.58 -5.45 -8.88
CA ILE A 69 21.29 -5.15 -10.29
C ILE A 69 22.07 -3.92 -10.75
N GLY A 70 22.13 -2.88 -9.94
CA GLY A 70 22.93 -1.69 -10.24
C GLY A 70 24.40 -2.04 -10.49
N TRP A 71 25.05 -2.74 -9.58
CA TRP A 71 26.46 -3.11 -9.70
C TRP A 71 26.75 -4.06 -10.88
N LEU A 72 25.83 -4.96 -11.19
CA LEU A 72 26.02 -5.90 -12.28
C LEU A 72 25.85 -5.27 -13.68
N TYR A 73 24.95 -4.30 -13.80
CA TYR A 73 24.48 -3.85 -15.11
C TYR A 73 24.62 -2.36 -15.40
N GLN A 74 24.93 -1.53 -14.41
CA GLN A 74 25.19 -0.10 -14.59
C GLN A 74 26.70 0.19 -14.45
N ARG A 75 27.19 1.16 -15.20
CA ARG A 75 28.52 1.72 -15.07
C ARG A 75 28.37 3.22 -14.89
N ASP A 76 29.11 3.80 -13.96
CA ASP A 76 29.08 5.23 -13.64
C ASP A 76 27.65 5.74 -13.45
N ALA A 77 26.86 4.98 -12.67
CA ALA A 77 25.47 5.31 -12.44
C ALA A 77 25.34 6.59 -11.62
N GLU A 78 24.52 7.51 -12.09
CA GLU A 78 24.12 8.68 -11.32
C GLU A 78 22.97 8.31 -10.38
N GLU A 79 23.15 8.52 -9.09
CA GLU A 79 22.12 8.32 -8.09
C GLU A 79 21.41 9.65 -7.81
N ILE A 80 20.11 9.68 -8.12
CA ILE A 80 19.28 10.86 -7.87
C ILE A 80 18.29 10.52 -6.73
N ILE A 81 18.54 11.12 -5.56
CA ILE A 81 17.67 10.95 -4.41
C ILE A 81 16.74 12.16 -4.32
N VAL A 82 15.46 11.91 -4.54
CA VAL A 82 14.41 12.90 -4.31
C VAL A 82 13.95 12.80 -2.85
N GLN A 83 14.41 13.74 -2.02
CA GLN A 83 13.88 13.84 -0.66
C GLN A 83 12.55 14.57 -0.69
N PRO A 84 11.50 14.02 -0.04
CA PRO A 84 10.23 14.74 0.06
C PRO A 84 10.46 16.03 0.83
N VAL A 85 10.14 17.16 0.21
CA VAL A 85 10.12 18.45 0.90
C VAL A 85 9.03 18.34 1.97
N GLN A 86 9.33 18.65 3.23
CA GLN A 86 8.39 18.53 4.36
C GLN A 86 7.02 19.18 4.09
N ALA A 87 6.98 20.23 3.28
CA ALA A 87 5.75 20.91 2.87
C ALA A 87 4.89 20.11 1.87
N SER A 88 5.42 19.04 1.25
CA SER A 88 4.72 18.22 0.26
C SER A 88 4.35 16.82 0.78
N GLN A 89 4.67 16.51 2.03
CA GLN A 89 4.21 15.24 2.62
C GLN A 89 2.70 15.28 2.82
N PRO A 90 1.98 14.22 2.40
CA PRO A 90 0.55 14.12 2.65
C PRO A 90 0.27 14.24 4.15
N LYS A 91 -0.64 15.14 4.53
CA LYS A 91 -1.14 15.18 5.90
C LYS A 91 -2.14 14.05 6.08
N ILE A 92 -1.67 12.93 6.58
CA ILE A 92 -2.51 11.76 6.87
C ILE A 92 -2.59 11.61 8.38
N THR A 93 -3.78 11.83 8.93
CA THR A 93 -4.07 11.48 10.32
C THR A 93 -4.23 9.97 10.39
N GLN A 94 -3.47 9.33 11.28
CA GLN A 94 -3.46 7.89 11.39
C GLN A 94 -3.97 7.47 12.75
N TYR A 95 -4.86 6.48 12.75
CA TYR A 95 -5.43 5.89 13.95
C TYR A 95 -5.18 4.39 14.00
N THR A 96 -5.03 3.85 15.20
CA THR A 96 -5.02 2.41 15.44
C THR A 96 -6.20 2.03 16.31
N LEU A 97 -6.94 0.99 15.92
CA LEU A 97 -8.10 0.49 16.65
C LEU A 97 -7.88 -0.99 16.97
N CYS A 98 -7.80 -1.30 18.28
CA CYS A 98 -7.82 -2.68 18.74
C CYS A 98 -9.24 -3.23 18.62
N THR A 99 -9.41 -4.31 17.88
CA THR A 99 -10.71 -4.89 17.57
C THR A 99 -10.68 -6.41 17.75
N THR A 100 -11.81 -7.06 17.71
CA THR A 100 -11.92 -8.52 17.73
C THR A 100 -12.45 -9.04 16.40
N GLY A 101 -12.19 -10.29 16.06
CA GLY A 101 -12.71 -10.88 14.84
C GLY A 101 -14.24 -10.80 14.71
N ARG A 102 -14.97 -10.68 15.83
CA ARG A 102 -16.43 -10.55 15.85
C ARG A 102 -16.92 -9.12 15.61
N SER A 103 -16.21 -8.11 16.14
CA SER A 103 -16.59 -6.69 16.02
C SER A 103 -16.04 -6.03 14.77
N LYS A 104 -14.97 -6.57 14.18
CA LYS A 104 -14.18 -5.95 13.11
C LYS A 104 -14.99 -5.45 11.91
N LEU A 105 -16.03 -6.19 11.50
CA LEU A 105 -16.95 -5.75 10.44
C LEU A 105 -17.79 -4.54 10.88
N ALA A 106 -18.32 -4.60 12.10
CA ALA A 106 -19.12 -3.49 12.67
C ALA A 106 -18.25 -2.25 12.85
N ASP A 107 -17.01 -2.43 13.29
CA ASP A 107 -16.04 -1.33 13.43
C ASP A 107 -15.76 -0.65 12.10
N VAL A 108 -15.55 -1.40 11.01
CA VAL A 108 -15.39 -0.84 9.66
C VAL A 108 -16.62 -0.05 9.23
N ALA A 109 -17.79 -0.64 9.38
CA ALA A 109 -19.05 0.02 8.99
C ALA A 109 -19.26 1.31 9.80
N GLN A 110 -19.00 1.26 11.10
CA GLN A 110 -19.17 2.42 11.97
C GLN A 110 -18.14 3.52 11.71
N ILE A 111 -16.88 3.18 11.43
CA ILE A 111 -15.85 4.15 10.99
C ILE A 111 -16.32 4.91 9.75
N ILE A 112 -16.85 4.18 8.75
CA ILE A 112 -17.32 4.81 7.51
C ILE A 112 -18.49 5.76 7.79
N ILE A 113 -19.46 5.32 8.60
CA ILE A 113 -20.68 6.10 8.92
C ILE A 113 -20.33 7.31 9.76
N SER A 114 -19.62 7.13 10.88
CA SER A 114 -19.30 8.22 11.82
C SER A 114 -18.36 9.26 11.21
N GLY A 115 -17.44 8.82 10.34
CA GLY A 115 -16.55 9.73 9.61
C GLY A 115 -17.21 10.45 8.45
N GLY A 116 -18.41 10.05 8.03
CA GLY A 116 -19.12 10.63 6.89
C GLY A 116 -18.39 10.43 5.55
N TYR A 117 -17.56 9.38 5.46
CA TYR A 117 -16.71 9.13 4.30
C TYR A 117 -17.52 8.63 3.10
N ARG A 118 -17.25 9.20 1.93
CA ARG A 118 -17.94 8.89 0.67
C ARG A 118 -17.16 7.97 -0.24
N ARG A 119 -15.81 8.06 -0.20
CA ARG A 119 -14.89 7.21 -0.96
C ARG A 119 -13.87 6.61 -0.02
N VAL A 120 -13.97 5.31 0.21
CA VAL A 120 -13.12 4.58 1.15
C VAL A 120 -12.41 3.43 0.45
N MET A 121 -11.12 3.26 0.71
CA MET A 121 -10.42 2.03 0.37
C MET A 121 -10.20 1.19 1.62
N VAL A 122 -10.56 -0.10 1.52
CA VAL A 122 -10.34 -1.07 2.59
C VAL A 122 -9.34 -2.11 2.11
N PHE A 123 -8.26 -2.31 2.84
CA PHE A 123 -7.20 -3.24 2.47
C PHE A 123 -7.26 -4.52 3.25
N CYS A 124 -7.21 -5.66 2.53
CA CYS A 124 -7.10 -7.01 3.05
C CYS A 124 -5.84 -7.70 2.51
N ASN A 125 -5.31 -8.69 3.27
CA ASN A 125 -4.11 -9.41 2.86
C ASN A 125 -4.42 -10.51 1.83
N THR A 126 -5.64 -11.05 1.81
CA THR A 126 -6.00 -12.16 0.94
C THR A 126 -7.22 -11.87 0.06
N LYS A 127 -7.29 -12.49 -1.12
CA LYS A 127 -8.45 -12.41 -2.00
C LYS A 127 -9.72 -12.96 -1.35
N PHE A 128 -9.59 -13.97 -0.50
CA PHE A 128 -10.71 -14.56 0.22
C PHE A 128 -11.32 -13.56 1.21
N THR A 129 -10.49 -12.94 2.05
CA THR A 129 -10.94 -11.89 2.98
C THR A 129 -11.56 -10.72 2.23
N THR A 130 -10.95 -10.31 1.11
CA THR A 130 -11.44 -9.23 0.24
C THR A 130 -12.87 -9.50 -0.24
N ALA A 131 -13.10 -10.66 -0.86
CA ALA A 131 -14.42 -11.04 -1.36
C ALA A 131 -15.46 -11.21 -0.22
N THR A 132 -15.05 -11.81 0.90
CA THR A 132 -15.91 -12.01 2.06
C THR A 132 -16.36 -10.69 2.66
N LEU A 133 -15.42 -9.77 2.91
CA LEU A 133 -15.71 -8.46 3.47
C LEU A 133 -16.59 -7.62 2.54
N THR A 134 -16.35 -7.66 1.24
CA THR A 134 -17.18 -6.98 0.24
C THR A 134 -18.64 -7.47 0.34
N ASN A 135 -18.85 -8.78 0.36
CA ASN A 135 -20.20 -9.34 0.50
C ASN A 135 -20.86 -8.96 1.83
N GLN A 136 -20.11 -8.90 2.91
CA GLN A 136 -20.62 -8.52 4.23
C GLN A 136 -21.01 -7.03 4.27
N LEU A 137 -20.18 -6.13 3.70
CA LEU A 137 -20.48 -4.70 3.60
C LEU A 137 -21.69 -4.44 2.68
N ALA A 138 -21.83 -5.19 1.59
CA ALA A 138 -23.00 -5.11 0.71
C ALA A 138 -24.30 -5.46 1.47
N ARG A 139 -24.27 -6.46 2.36
CA ARG A 139 -25.43 -6.82 3.22
C ARG A 139 -25.77 -5.72 4.23
N LEU A 140 -24.81 -4.85 4.56
CA LEU A 140 -25.02 -3.65 5.38
C LEU A 140 -25.42 -2.43 4.54
N ASN A 141 -25.82 -2.62 3.28
CA ASN A 141 -26.23 -1.60 2.33
C ASN A 141 -25.13 -0.61 1.89
N PHE A 142 -23.86 -0.96 2.03
CA PHE A 142 -22.81 -0.18 1.38
C PHE A 142 -22.74 -0.50 -0.12
N VAL A 143 -22.56 0.52 -0.95
CA VAL A 143 -22.25 0.32 -2.37
C VAL A 143 -20.76 0.00 -2.47
N THR A 144 -20.44 -1.28 -2.62
CA THR A 144 -19.08 -1.79 -2.52
C THR A 144 -18.73 -2.74 -3.66
N ASP A 145 -17.47 -2.80 -4.00
CA ASP A 145 -16.89 -3.80 -4.91
C ASP A 145 -15.47 -4.15 -4.48
N CYS A 146 -14.86 -5.16 -5.10
CA CYS A 146 -13.54 -5.62 -4.70
C CYS A 146 -12.54 -5.69 -5.85
N LEU A 147 -11.25 -5.59 -5.50
CA LEU A 147 -10.11 -5.78 -6.41
C LEU A 147 -9.17 -6.85 -5.86
N HIS A 148 -9.01 -7.93 -6.63
CA HIS A 148 -8.04 -9.00 -6.33
C HIS A 148 -7.46 -9.61 -7.61
N GLY A 149 -6.45 -10.48 -7.46
CA GLY A 149 -5.67 -10.99 -8.58
C GLY A 149 -6.43 -11.85 -9.59
N ASP A 150 -7.58 -12.41 -9.23
CA ASP A 150 -8.35 -13.30 -10.13
C ASP A 150 -9.24 -12.54 -11.13
N LEU A 151 -9.39 -11.22 -10.96
CA LEU A 151 -10.18 -10.39 -11.88
C LEU A 151 -9.44 -10.17 -13.19
N SER A 152 -10.18 -10.27 -14.29
CA SER A 152 -9.68 -9.86 -15.60
C SER A 152 -9.37 -8.35 -15.64
N GLN A 153 -8.51 -7.94 -16.56
CA GLN A 153 -8.19 -6.50 -16.71
C GLN A 153 -9.43 -5.68 -17.08
N GLY A 154 -10.36 -6.26 -17.85
CA GLY A 154 -11.62 -5.59 -18.20
C GLY A 154 -12.53 -5.34 -16.99
N GLU A 155 -12.66 -6.31 -16.09
CA GLU A 155 -13.41 -6.15 -14.85
C GLU A 155 -12.75 -5.12 -13.93
N ARG A 156 -11.43 -5.19 -13.75
CA ARG A 156 -10.69 -4.19 -12.97
C ARG A 156 -10.91 -2.77 -13.48
N ASN A 157 -10.84 -2.56 -14.78
CA ASN A 157 -11.06 -1.25 -15.39
C ASN A 157 -12.48 -0.75 -15.13
N LYS A 158 -13.51 -1.60 -15.22
CA LYS A 158 -14.91 -1.25 -14.93
C LYS A 158 -15.09 -0.84 -13.47
N ILE A 159 -14.58 -1.64 -12.53
CA ILE A 159 -14.66 -1.36 -11.09
C ILE A 159 -13.97 -0.04 -10.78
N MET A 160 -12.78 0.18 -11.34
CA MET A 160 -12.01 1.40 -11.14
C MET A 160 -12.70 2.64 -11.67
N ALA A 161 -13.31 2.54 -12.87
CA ALA A 161 -14.11 3.64 -13.43
C ALA A 161 -15.29 3.97 -12.51
N ALA A 162 -16.04 2.95 -12.07
CA ALA A 162 -17.18 3.13 -11.18
C ALA A 162 -16.78 3.75 -9.82
N PHE A 163 -15.62 3.36 -9.28
CA PHE A 163 -15.11 3.94 -8.03
C PHE A 163 -14.68 5.41 -8.20
N ARG A 164 -13.99 5.74 -9.30
CA ARG A 164 -13.63 7.14 -9.62
C ARG A 164 -14.85 8.02 -9.80
N GLU A 165 -15.90 7.50 -10.44
CA GLU A 165 -17.17 8.20 -10.67
C GLU A 165 -18.04 8.31 -9.40
N GLY A 166 -17.61 7.72 -8.27
CA GLY A 166 -18.36 7.71 -7.01
C GLY A 166 -19.59 6.80 -7.02
N LYS A 167 -19.72 5.90 -8.01
CA LYS A 167 -20.77 4.87 -8.07
C LYS A 167 -20.54 3.76 -7.06
N ILE A 168 -19.28 3.52 -6.69
CA ILE A 168 -18.86 2.63 -5.61
C ILE A 168 -18.33 3.50 -4.49
N ALA A 169 -18.85 3.35 -3.28
CA ALA A 169 -18.43 4.10 -2.11
C ALA A 169 -17.25 3.43 -1.38
N VAL A 170 -17.24 2.10 -1.33
CA VAL A 170 -16.23 1.34 -0.61
C VAL A 170 -15.57 0.34 -1.55
N LEU A 171 -14.28 0.52 -1.77
CA LEU A 171 -13.47 -0.41 -2.58
C LEU A 171 -12.60 -1.27 -1.66
N VAL A 172 -12.87 -2.58 -1.64
CA VAL A 172 -12.07 -3.53 -0.88
C VAL A 172 -10.99 -4.13 -1.78
N ALA A 173 -9.72 -4.10 -1.38
CA ALA A 173 -8.64 -4.50 -2.27
C ALA A 173 -7.53 -5.29 -1.55
N THR A 174 -6.84 -6.14 -2.31
CA THR A 174 -5.53 -6.66 -1.90
C THR A 174 -4.41 -5.70 -2.34
N ASP A 175 -3.26 -5.74 -1.66
CA ASP A 175 -2.10 -4.90 -2.00
C ASP A 175 -1.68 -5.05 -3.47
N VAL A 176 -1.54 -6.31 -3.91
CA VAL A 176 -1.11 -6.61 -5.28
C VAL A 176 -2.09 -6.06 -6.33
N ALA A 177 -3.39 -6.16 -6.05
CA ALA A 177 -4.39 -5.66 -6.98
C ALA A 177 -4.51 -4.12 -6.95
N ALA A 178 -4.19 -3.50 -5.83
CA ALA A 178 -4.21 -2.05 -5.66
C ALA A 178 -2.94 -1.34 -6.18
N ARG A 179 -1.91 -2.08 -6.57
CA ARG A 179 -0.71 -1.50 -7.19
C ARG A 179 -0.96 -1.03 -8.61
N GLY A 180 -0.28 0.05 -8.97
CA GLY A 180 -0.43 0.64 -10.31
C GLY A 180 -1.83 1.20 -10.57
N ILE A 181 -2.68 1.27 -9.55
CA ILE A 181 -4.00 1.87 -9.66
C ILE A 181 -3.87 3.37 -9.43
N ASP A 182 -4.28 4.12 -10.43
CA ASP A 182 -4.48 5.56 -10.35
C ASP A 182 -5.78 5.85 -9.57
N VAL A 183 -5.77 5.56 -8.26
CA VAL A 183 -6.77 6.02 -7.29
C VAL A 183 -6.05 6.74 -6.19
N GLU A 184 -6.26 7.99 -6.20
CA GLU A 184 -5.74 8.92 -5.22
C GLU A 184 -6.91 9.69 -4.62
N ASP A 185 -6.66 10.29 -3.47
CA ASP A 185 -7.57 11.25 -2.88
C ASP A 185 -8.90 10.62 -2.39
N VAL A 186 -8.79 9.38 -1.83
CA VAL A 186 -9.91 8.81 -1.08
C VAL A 186 -10.03 9.50 0.28
N ASP A 187 -11.26 9.57 0.81
CA ASP A 187 -11.53 10.25 2.09
C ASP A 187 -10.85 9.51 3.25
N ALA A 188 -10.90 8.18 3.22
CA ALA A 188 -10.26 7.34 4.24
C ALA A 188 -9.68 6.05 3.66
N VAL A 189 -8.61 5.58 4.30
CA VAL A 189 -8.03 4.25 4.11
C VAL A 189 -8.24 3.43 5.37
N ILE A 190 -8.79 2.23 5.23
CA ILE A 190 -8.95 1.30 6.34
C ILE A 190 -8.09 0.06 6.07
N ASN A 191 -7.08 -0.17 6.92
CA ASN A 191 -6.34 -1.41 6.92
C ASN A 191 -7.12 -2.42 7.75
N TYR A 192 -7.93 -3.25 7.11
CA TYR A 192 -8.74 -4.28 7.77
C TYR A 192 -7.88 -5.35 8.43
N GLU A 193 -6.75 -5.67 7.83
CA GLU A 193 -5.74 -6.57 8.35
C GLU A 193 -4.39 -5.86 8.40
N VAL A 194 -3.59 -6.18 9.41
CA VAL A 194 -2.22 -5.66 9.53
C VAL A 194 -1.43 -6.07 8.29
N PRO A 195 -0.77 -5.14 7.59
CA PRO A 195 -0.03 -5.43 6.37
C PRO A 195 1.07 -6.46 6.60
N SER A 196 1.30 -7.32 5.61
CA SER A 196 2.36 -8.34 5.66
C SER A 196 3.77 -7.73 5.57
N SER A 197 3.92 -6.56 4.94
CA SER A 197 5.18 -5.81 4.89
C SER A 197 4.98 -4.33 5.26
N ASN A 198 6.08 -3.68 5.61
CA ASN A 198 6.06 -2.27 6.01
C ASN A 198 5.81 -1.35 4.81
N GLU A 199 6.34 -1.73 3.64
CA GLU A 199 6.12 -1.01 2.39
C GLU A 199 4.63 -0.98 2.03
N TYR A 200 3.92 -2.09 2.21
CA TYR A 200 2.47 -2.14 1.96
C TYR A 200 1.71 -1.14 2.81
N TYR A 201 2.08 -0.99 4.08
CA TYR A 201 1.45 0.02 4.93
C TYR A 201 1.58 1.43 4.35
N THR A 202 2.79 1.81 3.99
CA THR A 202 3.07 3.14 3.41
C THR A 202 2.32 3.35 2.08
N HIS A 203 2.28 2.33 1.22
CA HIS A 203 1.56 2.38 -0.05
C HIS A 203 0.04 2.45 0.12
N ARG A 204 -0.51 1.75 1.15
CA ARG A 204 -1.94 1.78 1.47
C ARG A 204 -2.36 3.16 1.95
N ILE A 205 -1.70 3.70 2.96
CA ILE A 205 -2.06 5.01 3.51
C ILE A 205 -1.86 6.12 2.49
N GLY A 206 -0.88 5.99 1.58
CA GLY A 206 -0.64 6.94 0.51
C GLY A 206 -1.75 7.04 -0.56
N ARG A 207 -2.89 6.32 -0.41
CA ARG A 207 -4.07 6.49 -1.27
C ARG A 207 -4.94 7.65 -0.83
N THR A 208 -4.71 8.21 0.35
CA THR A 208 -5.39 9.41 0.87
C THR A 208 -4.37 10.53 1.12
N GLY A 209 -4.84 11.72 1.42
CA GLY A 209 -4.01 12.86 1.82
C GLY A 209 -3.22 13.51 0.69
N ARG A 210 -3.53 13.26 -0.58
CA ARG A 210 -2.84 13.88 -1.73
C ARG A 210 -3.49 15.19 -2.16
N ALA A 211 -2.84 15.92 -3.05
CA ALA A 211 -3.32 17.17 -3.64
C ALA A 211 -3.73 18.26 -2.62
N LYS A 212 -3.00 18.36 -1.49
CA LYS A 212 -3.23 19.34 -0.39
C LYS A 212 -4.49 19.08 0.45
N LYS A 213 -5.14 17.92 0.31
CA LYS A 213 -6.23 17.51 1.20
C LYS A 213 -5.68 16.72 2.38
N GLU A 214 -6.33 16.82 3.51
CA GLU A 214 -6.06 16.02 4.69
C GLU A 214 -6.68 14.63 4.48
N GLY A 215 -5.90 13.59 4.73
CA GLY A 215 -6.34 12.21 4.62
C GLY A 215 -6.48 11.56 6.00
N VAL A 216 -7.24 10.47 6.07
CA VAL A 216 -7.38 9.69 7.31
C VAL A 216 -7.10 8.22 7.02
N SER A 217 -6.36 7.58 7.92
CA SER A 217 -6.09 6.15 7.84
C SER A 217 -6.36 5.46 9.18
N TYR A 218 -7.01 4.31 9.11
CA TYR A 218 -7.26 3.45 10.26
C TYR A 218 -6.53 2.13 10.08
N LEU A 219 -5.87 1.66 11.13
CA LEU A 219 -5.26 0.33 11.21
C LEU A 219 -5.98 -0.49 12.28
N LEU A 220 -6.75 -1.48 11.83
CA LEU A 220 -7.47 -2.41 12.69
C LEU A 220 -6.59 -3.62 12.99
N TYR A 221 -6.50 -3.99 14.25
CA TYR A 221 -5.66 -5.11 14.68
C TYR A 221 -6.29 -5.87 15.86
N ASP A 222 -6.00 -7.15 15.97
CA ASP A 222 -6.32 -7.93 17.15
C ASP A 222 -5.28 -7.70 18.25
N ALA A 223 -5.66 -7.86 19.52
CA ALA A 223 -4.77 -7.66 20.66
C ALA A 223 -3.47 -8.49 20.55
N SER A 224 -3.53 -9.67 19.93
CA SER A 224 -2.36 -10.51 19.67
C SER A 224 -1.37 -9.92 18.65
N GLU A 225 -1.83 -9.02 17.80
CA GLU A 225 -1.04 -8.36 16.75
C GLU A 225 -0.36 -7.06 17.25
N LYS A 226 -0.62 -6.62 18.48
CA LYS A 226 -0.12 -5.33 19.04
C LYS A 226 1.38 -5.14 18.83
N LYS A 227 2.19 -6.15 19.14
CA LYS A 227 3.66 -6.07 18.95
C LYS A 227 4.05 -5.82 17.49
N ARG A 228 3.34 -6.47 16.55
CA ARG A 228 3.58 -6.29 15.11
C ARG A 228 3.18 -4.89 14.66
N VAL A 229 2.09 -4.35 15.20
CA VAL A 229 1.65 -2.97 14.92
C VAL A 229 2.67 -1.96 15.43
N ASP A 230 3.14 -2.10 16.66
CA ASP A 230 4.15 -1.20 17.24
C ASP A 230 5.46 -1.22 16.43
N GLU A 231 5.90 -2.41 16.01
CA GLU A 231 7.06 -2.56 15.14
C GLU A 231 6.85 -1.91 13.76
N LEU A 232 5.68 -2.13 13.14
CA LEU A 232 5.29 -1.54 11.86
C LEU A 232 5.36 -0.01 11.92
N LEU A 233 4.73 0.60 12.92
CA LEU A 233 4.70 2.06 13.09
C LEU A 233 6.11 2.62 13.32
N ARG A 234 6.92 1.94 14.12
CA ARG A 234 8.32 2.32 14.38
C ARG A 234 9.16 2.29 13.10
N LEU A 235 9.07 1.20 12.32
CA LEU A 235 9.88 1.01 11.11
C LEU A 235 9.45 1.93 9.97
N THR A 236 8.16 2.23 9.86
CA THR A 236 7.63 3.18 8.87
C THR A 236 7.71 4.64 9.33
N ARG A 237 8.18 4.89 10.56
CA ARG A 237 8.20 6.22 11.21
C ARG A 237 6.81 6.88 11.20
N SER A 238 5.78 6.06 11.26
CA SER A 238 4.39 6.53 11.27
C SER A 238 3.95 6.88 12.69
N LYS A 239 3.22 7.98 12.81
CA LYS A 239 2.60 8.40 14.07
C LYS A 239 1.11 8.13 13.97
N ALA A 240 0.64 7.10 14.66
CA ALA A 240 -0.77 6.75 14.71
C ALA A 240 -1.29 6.87 16.15
N THR A 241 -2.42 7.52 16.33
CA THR A 241 -3.07 7.69 17.62
C THR A 241 -3.93 6.46 17.92
N PRO A 242 -3.74 5.78 19.05
CA PRO A 242 -4.65 4.74 19.49
C PRO A 242 -6.03 5.31 19.79
N VAL A 243 -7.07 4.60 19.33
CA VAL A 243 -8.47 4.99 19.57
C VAL A 243 -9.29 3.80 20.02
N HIS A 244 -10.37 4.10 20.73
CA HIS A 244 -11.40 3.13 21.12
C HIS A 244 -12.79 3.72 20.91
N TRP A 245 -13.79 2.86 20.84
CA TRP A 245 -15.18 3.31 20.76
C TRP A 245 -15.67 3.84 22.12
N ASP A 246 -16.50 4.87 22.08
CA ASP A 246 -17.30 5.29 23.22
C ASP A 246 -18.28 4.17 23.67
N ALA A 247 -18.91 4.33 24.83
CA ALA A 247 -19.84 3.35 25.38
C ALA A 247 -21.06 3.10 24.46
N SER A 248 -21.41 4.04 23.61
CA SER A 248 -22.52 3.92 22.64
C SER A 248 -22.08 3.35 21.29
N HIS A 249 -20.79 3.12 21.10
CA HIS A 249 -20.17 2.66 19.85
C HIS A 249 -20.46 3.60 18.65
N THR A 250 -20.54 4.89 18.92
CA THR A 250 -20.88 5.91 17.89
C THR A 250 -19.72 6.83 17.55
N SER A 251 -18.78 7.02 18.47
CA SER A 251 -17.66 7.95 18.30
C SER A 251 -16.34 7.29 18.72
N LEU A 252 -15.28 7.57 17.97
CA LEU A 252 -13.92 7.16 18.33
C LEU A 252 -13.33 8.19 19.30
N ILE A 253 -12.79 7.69 20.41
CA ILE A 253 -12.11 8.49 21.45
C ILE A 253 -10.62 8.15 21.36
N GLU A 254 -9.79 9.19 21.34
CA GLU A 254 -8.33 9.03 21.39
C GLU A 254 -7.90 8.57 22.79
N GLU A 255 -7.04 7.55 22.83
CA GLU A 255 -6.43 7.13 24.08
C GLU A 255 -5.34 8.13 24.47
N GLU A 256 -5.34 8.57 25.73
CA GLU A 256 -4.23 9.35 26.26
C GLU A 256 -2.96 8.47 26.23
N VAL A 257 -2.03 8.80 25.37
CA VAL A 257 -0.70 8.16 25.38
C VAL A 257 0.03 8.71 26.59
N ASP A 258 0.17 7.91 27.63
CA ASP A 258 1.04 8.23 28.76
C ASP A 258 2.48 8.36 28.24
N THR A 259 2.84 9.57 27.83
CA THR A 259 4.21 9.93 27.51
C THR A 259 4.97 9.97 28.84
N GLY A 260 5.47 8.82 29.27
CA GLY A 260 6.20 8.64 30.53
C GLY A 260 7.44 9.52 30.71
N ASP A 261 7.28 10.82 30.56
CA ASP A 261 8.26 11.84 30.92
C ASP A 261 8.09 12.25 32.40
N LYS A 262 8.36 11.32 33.30
CA LYS A 262 8.63 11.61 34.70
C LYS A 262 10.05 11.22 35.07
N PHE A 263 11.04 11.71 34.34
CA PHE A 263 12.37 11.87 34.90
C PHE A 263 12.45 13.22 35.61
N GLN A 264 11.92 13.30 36.83
CA GLN A 264 12.34 14.32 37.79
C GLN A 264 13.78 14.00 38.18
N ILE A 265 14.74 14.72 37.59
CA ILE A 265 16.11 14.79 38.13
C ILE A 265 16.01 15.48 39.52
N ARG A 266 16.04 14.68 40.56
CA ARG A 266 16.32 15.22 41.88
C ARG A 266 17.80 15.60 41.90
N SER A 267 18.08 16.88 41.80
CA SER A 267 19.39 17.45 42.18
C SER A 267 19.58 17.28 43.66
N TYR A 268 20.52 16.46 44.03
CA TYR A 268 21.09 16.49 45.40
C TYR A 268 22.23 17.53 45.38
N PHE A 269 22.02 18.61 46.11
CA PHE A 269 23.05 19.42 46.67
C PHE A 269 23.10 19.14 48.17
#